data_65211a3f9626f05b6673092dec809781
#
_entry.id   65211a3f9626f05b6673092dec809781
#
_cell.length_a   1.000
_cell.length_b   1.000
_cell.length_c   1.000
_cell.angle_alpha   90.00
_cell.angle_beta   90.00
_cell.angle_gamma   90.00
#
_symmetry.space_group_name_H-M   'P 1'
#
loop_
_entity.id
_entity.type
_entity.pdbx_description
1 polymer ?
#
loop_
_entity_poly.entity_id
_entity_poly.type
_entity_poly.pdbx_seq_one_letter_code
_entity_poly.pdbx_strand_id
1 'polypeptide(L)'
;MLILISPAKTLDYQSELPTDRYTQPEMLEYSRQLISVARKLSAPQIASLMSISDKLASLNETRFHEWQPAFTPQNARPAILAFKGDVYTGLQAEEFSEADFDFAQQHLRMLSGLYGVLRPLDLMQPYRLEMGIRLENPKGKDLYHFWGDTITEKLNQVLATQGGNIVVNLASDEYFKAVKPKKLNAEIIKPVFLDEKNGKFKVISFYAKKARGMMSRYIIENRLTKPEQLKAFNTDGYFFDADASQKNELVFKRHEQ
;
A
#
# COMPACT_ATOMS: atom_id res chain seq x y z
N MET A 1 -2.77 -16.53 -2.27
CA MET A 1 -3.05 -15.28 -3.01
C MET A 1 -2.54 -14.11 -2.18
N LEU A 2 -1.72 -13.24 -2.76
CA LEU A 2 -1.11 -12.09 -2.09
C LEU A 2 -1.74 -10.78 -2.60
N ILE A 3 -2.15 -9.89 -1.71
CA ILE A 3 -2.78 -8.61 -2.02
C ILE A 3 -1.74 -7.52 -1.89
N LEU A 4 -1.63 -6.64 -2.89
CA LEU A 4 -0.79 -5.45 -2.83
C LEU A 4 -1.64 -4.19 -2.85
N ILE A 5 -1.40 -3.28 -1.89
CA ILE A 5 -2.03 -1.96 -1.83
C ILE A 5 -0.98 -0.84 -1.72
N SER A 6 -1.40 0.37 -2.08
CA SER A 6 -0.60 1.58 -1.88
C SER A 6 -0.70 2.08 -0.44
N PRO A 7 0.29 2.84 0.05
CA PRO A 7 0.20 3.56 1.30
C PRO A 7 -0.72 4.78 1.16
N ALA A 8 -0.82 5.58 2.21
CA ALA A 8 -1.48 6.88 2.19
C ALA A 8 -0.51 8.01 2.57
N LYS A 9 -0.82 9.22 2.12
CA LYS A 9 -0.06 10.44 2.47
C LYS A 9 -0.41 10.95 3.87
N THR A 10 -1.66 10.74 4.28
CA THR A 10 -2.15 11.07 5.61
C THR A 10 -1.94 9.88 6.54
N LEU A 11 -1.57 10.19 7.77
CA LEU A 11 -1.29 9.21 8.80
C LEU A 11 -2.12 9.49 10.04
N ASP A 12 -2.47 8.43 10.77
CA ASP A 12 -3.15 8.48 12.06
C ASP A 12 -2.25 7.86 13.14
N TYR A 13 -1.86 8.69 14.10
CA TYR A 13 -1.07 8.29 15.27
C TYR A 13 -1.77 8.61 16.59
N GLN A 14 -3.09 8.92 16.55
CA GLN A 14 -3.85 9.39 17.70
C GLN A 14 -5.03 8.49 18.07
N SER A 15 -5.70 7.88 17.08
CA SER A 15 -6.85 7.01 17.33
C SER A 15 -6.46 5.79 18.18
N GLU A 16 -7.38 5.30 18.99
CA GLU A 16 -7.20 4.06 19.74
C GLU A 16 -6.91 2.88 18.80
N LEU A 17 -6.07 1.95 19.25
CA LEU A 17 -5.74 0.76 18.50
C LEU A 17 -6.68 -0.38 18.88
N PRO A 18 -7.27 -1.11 17.91
CA PRO A 18 -8.14 -2.25 18.19
C PRO A 18 -7.37 -3.50 18.63
N THR A 19 -6.03 -3.49 18.54
CA THR A 19 -5.17 -4.62 18.90
C THR A 19 -3.83 -4.13 19.45
N ASP A 20 -3.23 -4.85 20.41
CA ASP A 20 -1.88 -4.58 20.92
C ASP A 20 -0.80 -5.29 20.09
N ARG A 21 -1.20 -6.08 19.10
CA ARG A 21 -0.27 -6.89 18.29
C ARG A 21 0.53 -6.03 17.33
N TYR A 22 1.78 -6.35 17.20
CA TYR A 22 2.67 -5.73 16.22
C TYR A 22 3.81 -6.66 15.81
N THR A 23 4.43 -6.32 14.69
CA THR A 23 5.66 -6.96 14.19
C THR A 23 6.69 -5.90 13.81
N GLN A 24 7.94 -6.30 13.63
CA GLN A 24 9.00 -5.41 13.19
C GLN A 24 9.11 -5.43 11.66
N PRO A 25 9.27 -4.28 10.99
CA PRO A 25 9.47 -4.24 9.54
C PRO A 25 10.73 -4.99 9.13
N GLU A 26 10.66 -5.70 8.02
CA GLU A 26 11.74 -6.60 7.58
C GLU A 26 12.81 -5.91 6.73
N MET A 27 12.58 -4.66 6.29
CA MET A 27 13.46 -3.97 5.32
C MET A 27 14.08 -2.69 5.91
N LEU A 28 14.22 -2.59 7.24
CA LEU A 28 14.72 -1.39 7.95
C LEU A 28 16.14 -0.99 7.55
N GLU A 29 16.96 -1.91 7.09
CA GLU A 29 18.32 -1.59 6.62
C GLU A 29 18.28 -0.68 5.38
N TYR A 30 17.32 -0.91 4.48
CA TYR A 30 17.08 -0.03 3.33
C TYR A 30 16.50 1.32 3.78
N SER A 31 15.58 1.30 4.75
CA SER A 31 15.00 2.52 5.30
C SER A 31 16.07 3.42 5.93
N ARG A 32 17.04 2.86 6.67
CA ARG A 32 18.19 3.60 7.21
C ARG A 32 18.98 4.33 6.14
N GLN A 33 19.23 3.68 5.01
CA GLN A 33 19.96 4.29 3.89
C GLN A 33 19.18 5.49 3.33
N LEU A 34 17.87 5.36 3.11
CA LEU A 34 17.02 6.46 2.63
C LEU A 34 16.94 7.59 3.65
N ILE A 35 16.77 7.27 4.92
CA ILE A 35 16.76 8.27 6.00
C ILE A 35 18.08 9.03 6.08
N SER A 36 19.22 8.36 5.88
CA SER A 36 20.53 9.02 5.88
C SER A 36 20.68 10.06 4.76
N VAL A 37 19.97 9.86 3.65
CA VAL A 37 19.89 10.82 2.55
C VAL A 37 18.88 11.92 2.88
N ALA A 38 17.65 11.55 3.30
CA ALA A 38 16.57 12.50 3.55
C ALA A 38 16.90 13.50 4.68
N ARG A 39 17.64 13.09 5.70
CA ARG A 39 18.13 13.96 6.79
C ARG A 39 19.03 15.10 6.37
N LYS A 40 19.65 15.02 5.18
CA LYS A 40 20.50 16.07 4.65
C LYS A 40 19.72 17.18 3.97
N LEU A 41 18.44 16.98 3.75
CA LEU A 41 17.57 17.93 3.08
C LEU A 41 16.95 18.89 4.09
N SER A 42 17.04 20.19 3.80
CA SER A 42 16.33 21.23 4.54
C SER A 42 14.84 21.24 4.15
N ALA A 43 14.00 21.86 5.01
CA ALA A 43 12.57 21.99 4.73
C ALA A 43 12.27 22.61 3.34
N PRO A 44 12.93 23.69 2.87
CA PRO A 44 12.73 24.21 1.52
C PRO A 44 13.08 23.20 0.42
N GLN A 45 14.12 22.40 0.60
CA GLN A 45 14.49 21.34 -0.36
C GLN A 45 13.44 20.23 -0.38
N ILE A 46 12.92 19.84 0.78
CA ILE A 46 11.81 18.87 0.90
C ILE A 46 10.54 19.42 0.24
N ALA A 47 10.20 20.68 0.47
CA ALA A 47 9.05 21.35 -0.15
C ALA A 47 9.12 21.28 -1.67
N SER A 48 10.29 21.64 -2.24
CA SER A 48 10.54 21.57 -3.68
C SER A 48 10.49 20.12 -4.20
N LEU A 49 11.18 19.20 -3.55
CA LEU A 49 11.30 17.80 -3.96
C LEU A 49 9.94 17.08 -4.01
N MET A 50 9.11 17.32 -3.00
CA MET A 50 7.81 16.63 -2.85
C MET A 50 6.62 17.46 -3.33
N SER A 51 6.85 18.70 -3.77
CA SER A 51 5.79 19.67 -4.17
C SER A 51 4.72 19.82 -3.07
N ILE A 52 5.16 20.13 -1.84
CA ILE A 52 4.32 20.29 -0.65
C ILE A 52 4.51 21.66 -0.01
N SER A 53 3.56 22.05 0.85
CA SER A 53 3.64 23.31 1.60
C SER A 53 4.81 23.33 2.59
N ASP A 54 5.29 24.51 2.94
CA ASP A 54 6.38 24.70 3.91
C ASP A 54 6.07 24.04 5.26
N LYS A 55 4.81 24.14 5.71
CA LYS A 55 4.37 23.47 6.95
C LYS A 55 4.54 21.95 6.89
N LEU A 56 4.17 21.33 5.77
CA LEU A 56 4.35 19.89 5.57
C LEU A 56 5.81 19.51 5.38
N ALA A 57 6.60 20.38 4.74
CA ALA A 57 8.03 20.17 4.57
C ALA A 57 8.77 20.20 5.90
N SER A 58 8.53 21.19 6.75
CA SER A 58 9.07 21.28 8.10
C SER A 58 8.68 20.09 8.97
N LEU A 59 7.44 19.64 8.89
CA LEU A 59 6.98 18.44 9.58
C LEU A 59 7.77 17.20 9.14
N ASN A 60 8.03 17.04 7.85
CA ASN A 60 8.75 15.87 7.34
C ASN A 60 10.25 15.94 7.58
N GLU A 61 10.85 17.14 7.58
CA GLU A 61 12.22 17.36 8.06
C GLU A 61 12.36 16.85 9.50
N THR A 62 11.47 17.27 10.39
CA THR A 62 11.43 16.79 11.78
C THR A 62 11.30 15.28 11.85
N ARG A 63 10.35 14.68 11.12
CA ARG A 63 10.15 13.22 11.07
C ARG A 63 11.40 12.46 10.62
N PHE A 64 12.12 12.96 9.61
CA PHE A 64 13.36 12.32 9.16
C PHE A 64 14.47 12.42 10.22
N HIS A 65 14.55 13.52 10.95
CA HIS A 65 15.52 13.67 12.04
C HIS A 65 15.21 12.81 13.26
N GLU A 66 13.92 12.69 13.62
CA GLU A 66 13.45 11.89 14.77
C GLU A 66 13.45 10.38 14.48
N TRP A 67 13.43 9.97 13.20
CA TRP A 67 13.39 8.56 12.86
C TRP A 67 14.57 7.79 13.46
N GLN A 68 14.28 6.67 14.10
CA GLN A 68 15.30 5.83 14.74
C GLN A 68 15.01 4.35 14.52
N PRO A 69 16.03 3.49 14.45
CA PRO A 69 15.86 2.08 14.06
C PRO A 69 15.20 1.20 15.12
N ALA A 70 15.08 1.66 16.37
CA ALA A 70 14.41 0.94 17.44
C ALA A 70 12.90 1.28 17.40
N PHE A 71 12.10 0.42 16.78
CA PHE A 71 10.65 0.60 16.68
C PHE A 71 9.96 -0.03 17.89
N THR A 72 9.16 0.78 18.56
CA THR A 72 8.35 0.38 19.73
C THR A 72 6.93 0.94 19.59
N PRO A 73 5.94 0.42 20.31
CA PRO A 73 4.59 0.99 20.33
C PRO A 73 4.51 2.47 20.76
N GLN A 74 5.56 2.99 21.42
CA GLN A 74 5.65 4.38 21.86
C GLN A 74 6.06 5.34 20.75
N ASN A 75 6.81 4.89 19.74
CA ASN A 75 7.31 5.73 18.65
C ASN A 75 6.82 5.30 17.26
N ALA A 76 6.08 4.21 17.17
CA ALA A 76 5.62 3.63 15.92
C ALA A 76 4.22 3.01 16.08
N ARG A 77 3.54 2.77 14.97
CA ARG A 77 2.18 2.22 14.93
C ARG A 77 2.09 1.14 13.85
N PRO A 78 1.26 0.08 14.02
CA PRO A 78 1.01 -0.89 12.96
C PRO A 78 0.59 -0.21 11.66
N ALA A 79 1.24 -0.54 10.56
CA ALA A 79 1.13 0.18 9.29
C ALA A 79 -0.32 0.25 8.77
N ILE A 80 -1.08 -0.85 8.88
CA ILE A 80 -2.48 -0.91 8.43
C ILE A 80 -3.39 0.05 9.20
N LEU A 81 -3.02 0.40 10.45
CA LEU A 81 -3.74 1.30 11.35
C LEU A 81 -3.13 2.72 11.39
N ALA A 82 -1.94 2.88 10.81
CA ALA A 82 -1.26 4.17 10.73
C ALA A 82 -1.59 4.92 9.44
N PHE A 83 -1.77 4.24 8.31
CA PHE A 83 -2.17 4.88 7.07
C PHE A 83 -3.65 5.30 7.10
N LYS A 84 -3.93 6.52 6.63
CA LYS A 84 -5.29 7.11 6.56
C LYS A 84 -5.52 7.76 5.20
N GLY A 85 -6.59 7.36 4.53
CA GLY A 85 -6.95 7.86 3.20
C GLY A 85 -7.93 6.93 2.51
N ASP A 86 -8.31 7.23 1.26
CA ASP A 86 -9.43 6.56 0.60
C ASP A 86 -9.32 5.03 0.58
N VAL A 87 -8.14 4.47 0.35
CA VAL A 87 -7.92 3.00 0.41
C VAL A 87 -8.24 2.47 1.80
N TYR A 88 -7.74 3.13 2.84
CA TYR A 88 -7.90 2.70 4.23
C TYR A 88 -9.31 2.97 4.76
N THR A 89 -9.99 3.99 4.25
CA THR A 89 -11.43 4.21 4.49
C THR A 89 -12.28 3.07 3.90
N GLY A 90 -11.85 2.48 2.78
CA GLY A 90 -12.52 1.29 2.23
C GLY A 90 -12.13 0.00 2.94
N LEU A 91 -10.91 -0.08 3.48
CA LEU A 91 -10.39 -1.25 4.18
C LEU A 91 -10.97 -1.39 5.59
N GLN A 92 -11.12 -0.27 6.32
CA GLN A 92 -11.67 -0.20 7.69
C GLN A 92 -11.04 -1.23 8.64
N ALA A 93 -9.70 -1.25 8.68
CA ALA A 93 -8.97 -2.23 9.48
C ALA A 93 -9.17 -2.09 11.00
N GLU A 94 -9.66 -0.94 11.44
CA GLU A 94 -10.08 -0.70 12.83
C GLU A 94 -11.26 -1.58 13.28
N GLU A 95 -12.01 -2.16 12.34
CA GLU A 95 -13.11 -3.08 12.61
C GLU A 95 -12.71 -4.57 12.50
N PHE A 96 -11.46 -4.86 12.18
CA PHE A 96 -10.98 -6.24 11.99
C PHE A 96 -10.98 -7.01 13.31
N SER A 97 -11.45 -8.25 13.22
CA SER A 97 -11.25 -9.25 14.26
C SER A 97 -9.77 -9.72 14.28
N GLU A 98 -9.36 -10.37 15.36
CA GLU A 98 -8.01 -10.98 15.45
C GLU A 98 -7.75 -11.97 14.31
N ALA A 99 -8.78 -12.74 13.89
CA ALA A 99 -8.68 -13.67 12.77
C ALA A 99 -8.52 -12.93 11.42
N ASP A 100 -9.08 -11.71 11.27
CA ASP A 100 -8.88 -10.87 10.09
C ASP A 100 -7.46 -10.32 10.06
N PHE A 101 -6.92 -9.89 11.20
CA PHE A 101 -5.51 -9.49 11.31
C PHE A 101 -4.57 -10.65 10.99
N ASP A 102 -4.85 -11.88 11.42
CA ASP A 102 -4.05 -13.06 11.09
C ASP A 102 -4.03 -13.32 9.59
N PHE A 103 -5.17 -13.30 8.94
CA PHE A 103 -5.26 -13.48 7.50
C PHE A 103 -4.59 -12.33 6.75
N ALA A 104 -4.86 -11.09 7.14
CA ALA A 104 -4.25 -9.91 6.54
C ALA A 104 -2.71 -9.95 6.67
N GLN A 105 -2.18 -10.30 7.83
CA GLN A 105 -0.73 -10.39 8.08
C GLN A 105 -0.04 -11.38 7.14
N GLN A 106 -0.74 -12.45 6.77
CA GLN A 106 -0.24 -13.44 5.82
C GLN A 106 -0.41 -12.98 4.37
N HIS A 107 -1.52 -12.35 4.00
CA HIS A 107 -1.97 -12.17 2.63
C HIS A 107 -1.94 -10.73 2.10
N LEU A 108 -1.72 -9.71 2.92
CA LEU A 108 -1.68 -8.31 2.52
C LEU A 108 -0.26 -7.74 2.65
N ARG A 109 0.15 -6.96 1.65
CA ARG A 109 1.38 -6.14 1.70
C ARG A 109 1.09 -4.72 1.24
N MET A 110 1.62 -3.76 1.98
CA MET A 110 1.60 -2.34 1.63
C MET A 110 2.95 -1.96 1.04
N LEU A 111 2.94 -1.44 -0.18
CA LEU A 111 4.14 -0.91 -0.80
C LEU A 111 4.46 0.45 -0.18
N SER A 112 5.73 0.77 0.00
CA SER A 112 6.17 2.00 0.67
C SER A 112 7.44 2.54 0.04
N GLY A 113 7.49 3.85 -0.18
CA GLY A 113 8.70 4.52 -0.66
C GLY A 113 9.85 4.42 0.32
N LEU A 114 9.58 4.48 1.63
CA LEU A 114 10.60 4.40 2.67
C LEU A 114 10.87 2.97 3.17
N TYR A 115 9.82 2.18 3.36
CA TYR A 115 9.92 0.85 3.99
C TYR A 115 9.89 -0.32 2.99
N GLY A 116 9.75 -0.05 1.68
CA GLY A 116 9.68 -1.07 0.64
C GLY A 116 8.39 -1.89 0.69
N VAL A 117 8.36 -2.95 1.49
CA VAL A 117 7.21 -3.82 1.68
C VAL A 117 6.90 -3.93 3.17
N LEU A 118 5.69 -3.54 3.57
CA LEU A 118 5.19 -3.64 4.93
C LEU A 118 4.11 -4.71 5.03
N ARG A 119 4.15 -5.49 6.13
CA ARG A 119 3.02 -6.31 6.58
C ARG A 119 2.03 -5.44 7.38
N PRO A 120 0.75 -5.82 7.49
CA PRO A 120 -0.25 -5.06 8.23
C PRO A 120 0.17 -4.61 9.63
N LEU A 121 0.72 -5.50 10.41
CA LEU A 121 1.11 -5.25 11.80
C LEU A 121 2.54 -4.76 11.97
N ASP A 122 3.30 -4.54 10.90
CA ASP A 122 4.63 -3.95 10.99
C ASP A 122 4.57 -2.55 11.57
N LEU A 123 5.34 -2.31 12.63
CA LEU A 123 5.47 -0.99 13.22
C LEU A 123 6.09 -0.01 12.20
N MET A 124 5.53 1.16 12.11
CA MET A 124 5.93 2.20 11.19
C MET A 124 6.02 3.53 11.93
N GLN A 125 7.17 4.20 11.86
CA GLN A 125 7.29 5.58 12.29
C GLN A 125 6.74 6.52 11.21
N PRO A 126 6.19 7.71 11.58
CA PRO A 126 5.56 8.61 10.64
C PRO A 126 6.56 9.14 9.61
N TYR A 127 6.15 9.15 8.36
CA TYR A 127 6.95 9.64 7.24
C TYR A 127 6.04 10.12 6.11
N ARG A 128 6.64 10.85 5.16
CA ARG A 128 6.08 11.05 3.83
C ARG A 128 7.22 10.94 2.82
N LEU A 129 7.14 9.94 1.98
CA LEU A 129 8.08 9.70 0.87
C LEU A 129 7.37 8.81 -0.15
N GLU A 130 6.71 9.42 -1.15
CA GLU A 130 6.01 8.70 -2.20
C GLU A 130 7.02 8.01 -3.13
N MET A 131 6.65 6.87 -3.71
CA MET A 131 7.53 6.05 -4.56
C MET A 131 8.02 6.79 -5.80
N GLY A 132 7.22 7.71 -6.34
CA GLY A 132 7.56 8.52 -7.52
C GLY A 132 8.54 9.67 -7.26
N ILE A 133 8.92 9.92 -6.00
CA ILE A 133 9.82 11.02 -5.63
C ILE A 133 11.22 10.78 -6.18
N ARG A 134 11.80 11.83 -6.76
CA ARG A 134 13.15 11.82 -7.33
C ARG A 134 14.21 12.12 -6.26
N LEU A 135 14.18 11.35 -5.18
CA LEU A 135 15.23 11.44 -4.15
C LEU A 135 16.50 10.81 -4.69
N GLU A 136 17.47 11.64 -5.05
CA GLU A 136 18.80 11.20 -5.45
C GLU A 136 19.46 10.46 -4.29
N ASN A 137 20.08 9.33 -4.56
CA ASN A 137 20.61 8.41 -3.56
C ASN A 137 21.81 7.62 -4.14
N PRO A 138 22.57 6.89 -3.32
CA PRO A 138 23.75 6.16 -3.80
C PRO A 138 23.51 5.12 -4.90
N LYS A 139 22.25 4.68 -5.10
CA LYS A 139 21.89 3.70 -6.12
C LYS A 139 21.29 4.33 -7.40
N GLY A 140 21.05 5.65 -7.40
CA GLY A 140 20.52 6.34 -8.56
C GLY A 140 19.68 7.57 -8.26
N LYS A 141 18.97 8.04 -9.28
CA LYS A 141 18.31 9.36 -9.30
C LYS A 141 16.94 9.42 -8.61
N ASP A 142 16.37 8.29 -8.21
CA ASP A 142 15.02 8.20 -7.66
C ASP A 142 14.84 6.90 -6.85
N LEU A 143 13.66 6.73 -6.24
CA LEU A 143 13.35 5.55 -5.43
C LEU A 143 13.19 4.28 -6.27
N TYR A 144 12.80 4.37 -7.53
CA TYR A 144 12.74 3.18 -8.40
C TYR A 144 14.14 2.59 -8.64
N HIS A 145 15.16 3.44 -8.79
CA HIS A 145 16.56 2.99 -8.87
C HIS A 145 17.04 2.45 -7.52
N PHE A 146 16.66 3.09 -6.42
CA PHE A 146 17.02 2.64 -5.09
C PHE A 146 16.52 1.23 -4.81
N TRP A 147 15.23 1.01 -5.04
CA TRP A 147 14.61 -0.29 -4.77
C TRP A 147 15.00 -1.35 -5.80
N GLY A 148 15.23 -0.98 -7.06
CA GLY A 148 15.66 -1.90 -8.12
C GLY A 148 14.75 -3.15 -8.18
N ASP A 149 15.33 -4.32 -7.90
CA ASP A 149 14.63 -5.60 -7.84
C ASP A 149 14.22 -6.01 -6.41
N THR A 150 14.72 -5.31 -5.40
CA THR A 150 14.61 -5.69 -3.98
C THR A 150 13.17 -5.93 -3.52
N ILE A 151 12.23 -5.06 -3.94
CA ILE A 151 10.80 -5.23 -3.61
C ILE A 151 10.25 -6.52 -4.24
N THR A 152 10.58 -6.78 -5.50
CA THR A 152 10.13 -7.98 -6.23
C THR A 152 10.69 -9.26 -5.61
N GLU A 153 11.97 -9.27 -5.26
CA GLU A 153 12.62 -10.38 -4.57
C GLU A 153 11.96 -10.65 -3.22
N LYS A 154 11.64 -9.59 -2.45
CA LYS A 154 10.90 -9.74 -1.19
C LYS A 154 9.51 -10.34 -1.40
N LEU A 155 8.77 -9.89 -2.41
CA LEU A 155 7.46 -10.45 -2.75
C LEU A 155 7.56 -11.92 -3.19
N ASN A 156 8.58 -12.28 -3.95
CA ASN A 156 8.84 -13.68 -4.33
C ASN A 156 9.12 -14.58 -3.12
N GLN A 157 9.86 -14.09 -2.12
CA GLN A 157 10.07 -14.82 -0.86
C GLN A 157 8.73 -15.05 -0.12
N VAL A 158 7.87 -14.02 -0.06
CA VAL A 158 6.54 -14.14 0.56
C VAL A 158 5.68 -15.16 -0.17
N LEU A 159 5.63 -15.11 -1.50
CA LEU A 159 4.88 -16.06 -2.33
C LEU A 159 5.37 -17.50 -2.13
N ALA A 160 6.68 -17.70 -2.10
CA ALA A 160 7.27 -19.02 -1.86
C ALA A 160 6.89 -19.57 -0.47
N THR A 161 6.92 -18.73 0.57
CA THR A 161 6.54 -19.12 1.93
C THR A 161 5.06 -19.49 2.04
N GLN A 162 4.19 -18.80 1.29
CA GLN A 162 2.75 -19.08 1.25
C GLN A 162 2.40 -20.29 0.39
N GLY A 163 3.31 -20.78 -0.46
CA GLY A 163 3.01 -21.76 -1.49
C GLY A 163 2.05 -21.22 -2.56
N GLY A 164 1.98 -19.89 -2.74
CA GLY A 164 1.06 -19.21 -3.65
C GLY A 164 1.77 -18.64 -4.88
N ASN A 165 1.03 -18.51 -5.98
CA ASN A 165 1.52 -17.95 -7.24
C ASN A 165 0.58 -16.89 -7.83
N ILE A 166 -0.24 -16.24 -7.01
CA ILE A 166 -1.21 -15.23 -7.44
C ILE A 166 -1.00 -13.95 -6.64
N VAL A 167 -0.90 -12.83 -7.34
CA VAL A 167 -0.88 -11.48 -6.78
C VAL A 167 -2.11 -10.71 -7.25
N VAL A 168 -2.90 -10.19 -6.33
CA VAL A 168 -3.97 -9.23 -6.61
C VAL A 168 -3.41 -7.84 -6.47
N ASN A 169 -3.23 -7.16 -7.60
CA ASN A 169 -2.70 -5.79 -7.62
C ASN A 169 -3.81 -4.77 -7.40
N LEU A 170 -3.92 -4.27 -6.18
CA LEU A 170 -4.78 -3.16 -5.77
C LEU A 170 -3.96 -1.89 -5.46
N ALA A 171 -2.67 -1.90 -5.77
CA ALA A 171 -1.81 -0.72 -5.69
C ALA A 171 -2.02 0.20 -6.92
N SER A 172 -1.64 1.47 -6.77
CA SER A 172 -1.58 2.40 -7.90
C SER A 172 -0.40 2.07 -8.82
N ASP A 173 -0.48 2.55 -10.06
CA ASP A 173 0.59 2.37 -11.04
C ASP A 173 1.93 2.95 -10.55
N GLU A 174 1.90 4.07 -9.80
CA GLU A 174 3.09 4.65 -9.17
C GLU A 174 3.81 3.63 -8.27
N TYR A 175 3.09 2.96 -7.38
CA TYR A 175 3.68 2.01 -6.45
C TYR A 175 3.98 0.67 -7.11
N PHE A 176 3.08 0.17 -7.95
CA PHE A 176 3.28 -1.10 -8.63
C PHE A 176 4.44 -1.06 -9.65
N LYS A 177 4.81 0.11 -10.16
CA LYS A 177 6.01 0.30 -10.99
C LYS A 177 7.30 -0.12 -10.30
N ALA A 178 7.35 -0.08 -8.96
CA ALA A 178 8.49 -0.59 -8.19
C ALA A 178 8.58 -2.13 -8.17
N VAL A 179 7.49 -2.81 -8.47
CA VAL A 179 7.44 -4.25 -8.71
C VAL A 179 7.81 -4.51 -10.17
N LYS A 180 8.64 -5.52 -10.43
CA LYS A 180 9.04 -5.92 -11.78
C LYS A 180 8.23 -7.14 -12.23
N PRO A 181 7.11 -6.96 -12.98
CA PRO A 181 6.19 -8.07 -13.30
C PRO A 181 6.87 -9.27 -13.95
N LYS A 182 7.88 -9.01 -14.82
CA LYS A 182 8.64 -10.08 -15.52
C LYS A 182 9.52 -10.91 -14.58
N LYS A 183 9.82 -10.42 -13.38
CA LYS A 183 10.63 -11.09 -12.35
C LYS A 183 9.80 -11.59 -11.18
N LEU A 184 8.49 -11.30 -11.16
CA LEU A 184 7.58 -11.75 -10.13
C LEU A 184 7.12 -13.18 -10.45
N ASN A 185 7.28 -14.09 -9.50
CA ASN A 185 6.91 -15.51 -9.63
C ASN A 185 5.40 -15.71 -9.36
N ALA A 186 4.55 -14.92 -10.01
CA ALA A 186 3.11 -14.97 -9.82
C ALA A 186 2.35 -14.50 -11.06
N GLU A 187 1.14 -15.02 -11.21
CA GLU A 187 0.11 -14.43 -12.07
C GLU A 187 -0.44 -13.18 -11.37
N ILE A 188 -0.53 -12.08 -12.11
CA ILE A 188 -1.00 -10.80 -11.58
C ILE A 188 -2.45 -10.61 -12.02
N ILE A 189 -3.34 -10.51 -11.04
CA ILE A 189 -4.76 -10.16 -11.23
C ILE A 189 -4.92 -8.69 -10.90
N LYS A 190 -5.52 -7.92 -11.81
CA LYS A 190 -5.74 -6.49 -11.67
C LYS A 190 -7.24 -6.17 -11.65
N PRO A 191 -7.85 -5.96 -10.48
CA PRO A 191 -9.19 -5.39 -10.39
C PRO A 191 -9.20 -3.93 -10.86
N VAL A 192 -10.17 -3.57 -11.70
CA VAL A 192 -10.41 -2.22 -12.20
C VAL A 192 -11.80 -1.79 -11.79
N PHE A 193 -11.91 -0.60 -11.21
CA PHE A 193 -13.18 -0.06 -10.71
C PHE A 193 -13.60 1.15 -11.53
N LEU A 194 -14.79 1.06 -12.10
CA LEU A 194 -15.39 2.09 -12.94
C LEU A 194 -16.70 2.56 -12.32
N ASP A 195 -16.82 3.86 -12.17
CA ASP A 195 -18.05 4.50 -11.70
C ASP A 195 -18.76 5.21 -12.85
N GLU A 196 -20.08 5.08 -12.88
CA GLU A 196 -20.91 5.80 -13.85
C GLU A 196 -20.97 7.28 -13.50
N LYS A 197 -20.78 8.11 -14.50
CA LYS A 197 -21.00 9.55 -14.40
C LYS A 197 -21.49 10.08 -15.75
N ASN A 198 -22.67 10.68 -15.76
CA ASN A 198 -23.33 11.19 -16.97
C ASN A 198 -23.48 10.08 -18.04
N GLY A 199 -23.94 8.89 -17.65
CA GLY A 199 -24.16 7.75 -18.53
C GLY A 199 -22.90 7.06 -19.07
N LYS A 200 -21.71 7.37 -18.51
CA LYS A 200 -20.44 6.75 -18.93
C LYS A 200 -19.68 6.20 -17.75
N PHE A 201 -19.22 4.94 -17.86
CA PHE A 201 -18.34 4.33 -16.89
C PHE A 201 -16.89 4.78 -17.08
N LYS A 202 -16.28 5.26 -16.01
CA LYS A 202 -14.89 5.72 -16.01
C LYS A 202 -14.23 5.55 -14.64
N VAL A 203 -12.92 5.55 -14.60
CA VAL A 203 -12.18 5.60 -13.32
C VAL A 203 -12.37 6.98 -12.69
N ILE A 204 -12.94 7.01 -11.49
CA ILE A 204 -13.00 8.20 -10.63
C ILE A 204 -12.03 7.96 -9.47
N SER A 205 -10.98 8.76 -9.39
CA SER A 205 -9.78 8.48 -8.58
C SER A 205 -10.09 8.13 -7.12
N PHE A 206 -10.92 8.92 -6.42
CA PHE A 206 -11.20 8.68 -5.01
C PHE A 206 -12.12 7.46 -4.81
N TYR A 207 -13.09 7.22 -5.70
CA TYR A 207 -13.93 6.04 -5.66
C TYR A 207 -13.10 4.77 -5.93
N ALA A 208 -12.24 4.80 -6.94
CA ALA A 208 -11.37 3.67 -7.26
C ALA A 208 -10.40 3.34 -6.11
N LYS A 209 -9.89 4.34 -5.39
CA LYS A 209 -9.06 4.11 -4.20
C LYS A 209 -9.86 3.45 -3.08
N LYS A 210 -11.06 3.97 -2.76
CA LYS A 210 -11.95 3.37 -1.76
C LYS A 210 -12.32 1.93 -2.14
N ALA A 211 -12.65 1.69 -3.42
CA ALA A 211 -13.00 0.36 -3.93
C ALA A 211 -11.86 -0.66 -3.78
N ARG A 212 -10.60 -0.23 -3.98
CA ARG A 212 -9.42 -1.09 -3.72
C ARG A 212 -9.32 -1.50 -2.24
N GLY A 213 -9.62 -0.59 -1.34
CA GLY A 213 -9.72 -0.89 0.09
C GLY A 213 -10.85 -1.86 0.40
N MET A 214 -12.05 -1.61 -0.13
CA MET A 214 -13.22 -2.50 0.04
C MET A 214 -12.96 -3.90 -0.54
N MET A 215 -12.31 -4.02 -1.69
CA MET A 215 -11.92 -5.31 -2.26
C MET A 215 -10.90 -6.02 -1.36
N SER A 216 -9.93 -5.29 -0.81
CA SER A 216 -8.96 -5.88 0.15
C SER A 216 -9.66 -6.39 1.39
N ARG A 217 -10.62 -5.63 1.95
CA ARG A 217 -11.46 -6.05 3.08
C ARG A 217 -12.27 -7.29 2.73
N TYR A 218 -12.93 -7.29 1.58
CA TYR A 218 -13.73 -8.43 1.11
C TYR A 218 -12.91 -9.71 1.01
N ILE A 219 -11.70 -9.64 0.46
CA ILE A 219 -10.78 -10.79 0.40
C ILE A 219 -10.42 -11.28 1.80
N ILE A 220 -10.12 -10.37 2.71
CA ILE A 220 -9.67 -10.69 4.07
C ILE A 220 -10.80 -11.32 4.87
N GLU A 221 -11.97 -10.69 4.96
CA GLU A 221 -13.11 -11.18 5.74
C GLU A 221 -13.65 -12.53 5.24
N ASN A 222 -13.62 -12.74 3.93
CA ASN A 222 -14.10 -13.99 3.32
C ASN A 222 -13.00 -15.04 3.11
N ARG A 223 -11.74 -14.79 3.57
CA ARG A 223 -10.60 -15.72 3.43
C ARG A 223 -10.39 -16.21 1.99
N LEU A 224 -10.53 -15.32 1.01
CA LEU A 224 -10.46 -15.70 -0.40
C LEU A 224 -9.03 -16.07 -0.81
N THR A 225 -8.90 -17.20 -1.48
CA THR A 225 -7.61 -17.73 -1.93
C THR A 225 -7.51 -17.94 -3.43
N LYS A 226 -8.63 -17.79 -4.16
CA LYS A 226 -8.72 -17.99 -5.61
C LYS A 226 -9.25 -16.75 -6.31
N PRO A 227 -8.69 -16.35 -7.49
CA PRO A 227 -9.10 -15.14 -8.21
C PRO A 227 -10.56 -15.17 -8.67
N GLU A 228 -11.12 -16.35 -8.97
CA GLU A 228 -12.51 -16.49 -9.41
C GLU A 228 -13.50 -16.00 -8.36
N GLN A 229 -13.14 -16.12 -7.08
CA GLN A 229 -13.99 -15.68 -5.97
C GLN A 229 -14.14 -14.15 -5.91
N LEU A 230 -13.21 -13.40 -6.51
CA LEU A 230 -13.30 -11.94 -6.58
C LEU A 230 -14.50 -11.47 -7.41
N LYS A 231 -14.96 -12.28 -8.38
CA LYS A 231 -16.09 -11.94 -9.26
C LYS A 231 -17.41 -11.79 -8.52
N ALA A 232 -17.50 -12.31 -7.29
CA ALA A 232 -18.69 -12.16 -6.44
C ALA A 232 -18.68 -10.86 -5.61
N PHE A 233 -17.64 -10.02 -5.73
CA PHE A 233 -17.56 -8.74 -5.03
C PHE A 233 -18.69 -7.80 -5.47
N ASN A 234 -19.48 -7.34 -4.49
CA ASN A 234 -20.65 -6.49 -4.71
C ASN A 234 -20.78 -5.34 -3.68
N THR A 235 -19.72 -5.07 -2.91
CA THR A 235 -19.73 -4.04 -1.88
C THR A 235 -19.98 -2.66 -2.49
N ASP A 236 -20.81 -1.85 -1.81
CA ASP A 236 -21.11 -0.47 -2.18
C ASP A 236 -21.70 -0.32 -3.62
N GLY A 237 -22.46 -1.35 -4.08
CA GLY A 237 -23.12 -1.35 -5.39
C GLY A 237 -22.22 -1.69 -6.58
N TYR A 238 -20.97 -2.09 -6.36
CA TYR A 238 -20.15 -2.62 -7.46
C TYR A 238 -20.66 -3.98 -7.93
N PHE A 239 -20.50 -4.25 -9.21
CA PHE A 239 -20.78 -5.55 -9.82
C PHE A 239 -19.70 -5.90 -10.83
N PHE A 240 -19.42 -7.20 -10.97
CA PHE A 240 -18.47 -7.70 -11.95
C PHE A 240 -19.06 -7.62 -13.37
N ASP A 241 -18.29 -7.07 -14.30
CA ASP A 241 -18.64 -7.00 -15.72
C ASP A 241 -17.75 -7.95 -16.52
N ALA A 242 -18.31 -9.08 -16.92
CA ALA A 242 -17.58 -10.11 -17.65
C ALA A 242 -17.18 -9.66 -19.07
N ASP A 243 -18.04 -8.88 -19.74
CA ASP A 243 -17.80 -8.43 -21.12
C ASP A 243 -16.70 -7.38 -21.19
N ALA A 244 -16.55 -6.55 -20.14
CA ALA A 244 -15.49 -5.55 -20.04
C ALA A 244 -14.18 -6.14 -19.50
N SER A 245 -14.20 -7.36 -18.96
CA SER A 245 -13.06 -8.00 -18.31
C SER A 245 -12.21 -8.79 -19.30
N GLN A 246 -10.93 -8.96 -18.95
CA GLN A 246 -9.99 -9.86 -19.61
C GLN A 246 -9.50 -10.90 -18.62
N LYS A 247 -8.69 -11.89 -19.07
CA LYS A 247 -8.23 -13.00 -18.22
C LYS A 247 -7.70 -12.52 -16.86
N ASN A 248 -6.86 -11.51 -16.84
CA ASN A 248 -6.17 -11.03 -15.63
C ASN A 248 -6.57 -9.61 -15.21
N GLU A 249 -7.46 -8.97 -15.95
CA GLU A 249 -8.03 -7.68 -15.62
C GLU A 249 -9.53 -7.84 -15.38
N LEU A 250 -9.94 -7.74 -14.11
CA LEU A 250 -11.31 -7.93 -13.67
C LEU A 250 -11.97 -6.57 -13.49
N VAL A 251 -12.97 -6.26 -14.34
CA VAL A 251 -13.67 -4.98 -14.32
C VAL A 251 -14.89 -5.05 -13.42
N PHE A 252 -14.97 -4.11 -12.49
CA PHE A 252 -16.11 -3.90 -11.62
C PHE A 252 -16.71 -2.54 -11.92
N LYS A 253 -18.01 -2.48 -12.09
CA LYS A 253 -18.76 -1.27 -12.41
C LYS A 253 -19.72 -0.93 -11.28
N ARG A 254 -19.98 0.37 -11.11
CA ARG A 254 -20.99 0.88 -10.18
C ARG A 254 -21.78 1.97 -10.87
N HIS A 255 -23.11 1.86 -10.84
CA HIS A 255 -24.02 2.88 -11.37
C HIS A 255 -23.95 4.17 -10.55
N GLU A 256 -24.31 5.28 -11.19
CA GLU A 256 -24.40 6.59 -10.53
C GLU A 256 -25.40 6.52 -9.36
N GLN A 257 -24.97 7.02 -8.18
CA GLN A 257 -25.73 7.02 -6.93
C GLN A 257 -26.28 8.40 -6.64
#